data_396524a706898386583b6bbccf5cc68f
#
_entry.id   396524a706898386583b6bbccf5cc68f
#
_cell.length_a   1.000
_cell.length_b   1.000
_cell.length_c   1.000
_cell.angle_alpha   90.00
_cell.angle_beta   90.00
_cell.angle_gamma   90.00
#
_symmetry.space_group_name_H-M   'P 1'
#
loop_
_entity.id
_entity.type
_entity.pdbx_description
1 polymer ?
#
loop_
_entity_poly.entity_id
_entity_poly.type
_entity_poly.pdbx_seq_one_letter_code
_entity_poly.pdbx_strand_id
1 'polypeptide(L)'
;MQTIFDRPHAVKYISHRGFQTLAPENSLPSFEYAGLLGQWAIETDVHVTLDGQLVCCHDERVERTFDGEGRIEEMTWAELSALRMNRGNRLSCLSDEERRMPLFSEYLAVCRRWGSVPFIELKTPDAEHVLRAVREAGLTDQEVVISAIPLDFLLETRKVSKDVFIHWIFADEMRLGELVEAGNAGLSLNIPDPYDCSRETVERIHEMGLRLCLRAGDTVQSVARMRELGLAYVPSNCMHMPLRERSEVR
;
A
#
# COMPACT_ATOMS: atom_id res chain seq x y z
N MET A 1 6.66 13.25 19.03
CA MET A 1 5.70 12.15 18.74
C MET A 1 6.37 11.22 17.76
N GLN A 2 6.40 9.91 18.01
CA GLN A 2 7.08 8.96 17.13
C GLN A 2 6.21 8.70 15.90
N THR A 3 6.75 8.86 14.70
CA THR A 3 6.02 8.65 13.45
C THR A 3 6.20 7.21 12.95
N ILE A 4 5.40 6.77 11.98
CA ILE A 4 5.57 5.46 11.31
C ILE A 4 6.97 5.32 10.68
N PHE A 5 7.60 6.43 10.31
CA PHE A 5 8.93 6.44 9.70
C PHE A 5 10.07 6.27 10.72
N ASP A 6 9.79 6.44 12.02
CA ASP A 6 10.77 6.23 13.10
C ASP A 6 10.86 4.75 13.53
N ARG A 7 10.01 3.89 12.97
CA ARG A 7 10.08 2.44 13.19
C ARG A 7 11.42 1.91 12.68
N PRO A 8 12.11 1.07 13.47
CA PRO A 8 13.45 0.62 13.15
C PRO A 8 13.46 -0.42 12.01
N HIS A 9 13.71 0.03 10.81
CA HIS A 9 13.93 -0.80 9.62
C HIS A 9 15.10 -0.25 8.83
N ALA A 10 16.09 -1.08 8.49
CA ALA A 10 17.24 -0.67 7.69
C ALA A 10 16.81 -0.21 6.29
N VAL A 11 15.80 -0.89 5.72
CA VAL A 11 15.08 -0.47 4.52
C VAL A 11 13.59 -0.60 4.80
N LYS A 12 12.83 0.46 4.55
CA LYS A 12 11.37 0.45 4.70
C LYS A 12 10.73 -0.09 3.43
N TYR A 13 10.68 -1.42 3.31
CA TYR A 13 9.97 -2.06 2.20
C TYR A 13 8.46 -1.96 2.37
N ILE A 14 7.78 -1.55 1.29
CA ILE A 14 6.34 -1.67 1.13
C ILE A 14 6.09 -2.91 0.28
N SER A 15 5.40 -3.89 0.83
CA SER A 15 5.00 -5.08 0.09
C SER A 15 3.80 -4.74 -0.80
N HIS A 16 4.04 -4.51 -2.09
CA HIS A 16 3.05 -4.06 -3.07
C HIS A 16 1.99 -5.14 -3.31
N ARG A 17 0.74 -4.87 -2.92
CA ARG A 17 -0.41 -5.79 -2.91
C ARG A 17 -0.16 -7.06 -2.10
N GLY A 18 0.55 -6.93 -0.98
CA GLY A 18 1.08 -8.06 -0.22
C GLY A 18 2.35 -8.66 -0.85
N PHE A 19 2.83 -9.79 -0.32
CA PHE A 19 4.03 -10.45 -0.85
C PHE A 19 3.67 -11.38 -2.01
N GLN A 20 3.37 -10.78 -3.17
CA GLN A 20 2.77 -11.45 -4.33
C GLN A 20 3.68 -12.49 -5.01
N THR A 21 4.97 -12.58 -4.63
CA THR A 21 5.85 -13.68 -5.09
C THR A 21 5.44 -15.03 -4.49
N LEU A 22 4.84 -15.05 -3.31
CA LEU A 22 4.47 -16.26 -2.58
C LEU A 22 2.97 -16.57 -2.59
N ALA A 23 2.13 -15.60 -2.97
CA ALA A 23 0.67 -15.78 -3.08
C ALA A 23 0.08 -14.78 -4.08
N PRO A 24 -1.18 -14.92 -4.51
CA PRO A 24 -1.84 -13.94 -5.37
C PRO A 24 -1.85 -12.55 -4.75
N GLU A 25 -1.77 -11.50 -5.59
CA GLU A 25 -1.90 -10.12 -5.15
C GLU A 25 -3.21 -9.87 -4.39
N ASN A 26 -3.22 -8.92 -3.45
CA ASN A 26 -4.38 -8.55 -2.66
C ASN A 26 -5.14 -9.76 -2.05
N SER A 27 -4.41 -10.79 -1.63
CA SER A 27 -4.95 -11.97 -0.95
C SER A 27 -4.53 -12.03 0.52
N LEU A 28 -5.34 -12.65 1.39
CA LEU A 28 -4.95 -12.84 2.80
C LEU A 28 -3.60 -13.56 2.92
N PRO A 29 -3.32 -14.65 2.18
CA PRO A 29 -2.00 -15.27 2.23
C PRO A 29 -0.86 -14.33 1.83
N SER A 30 -1.04 -13.43 0.83
CA SER A 30 0.01 -12.48 0.46
C SER A 30 0.30 -11.46 1.56
N PHE A 31 -0.73 -11.01 2.26
CA PHE A 31 -0.59 -10.12 3.42
C PHE A 31 0.08 -10.81 4.59
N GLU A 32 -0.30 -12.07 4.89
CA GLU A 32 0.34 -12.87 5.94
C GLU A 32 1.82 -13.11 5.64
N TYR A 33 2.18 -13.45 4.40
CA TYR A 33 3.59 -13.60 4.03
C TYR A 33 4.36 -12.28 4.16
N ALA A 34 3.77 -11.15 3.78
CA ALA A 34 4.40 -9.84 3.97
C ALA A 34 4.69 -9.56 5.45
N GLY A 35 3.71 -9.81 6.32
CA GLY A 35 3.88 -9.66 7.77
C GLY A 35 4.92 -10.60 8.35
N LEU A 36 4.88 -11.89 8.00
CA LEU A 36 5.83 -12.92 8.43
C LEU A 36 7.27 -12.57 8.03
N LEU A 37 7.44 -11.99 6.83
CA LEU A 37 8.74 -11.53 6.32
C LEU A 37 9.18 -10.19 6.96
N GLY A 38 8.40 -9.61 7.86
CA GLY A 38 8.75 -8.39 8.59
C GLY A 38 8.80 -7.15 7.69
N GLN A 39 7.92 -7.09 6.70
CA GLN A 39 7.80 -5.88 5.87
C GLN A 39 7.39 -4.68 6.71
N TRP A 40 8.01 -3.53 6.46
CA TRP A 40 7.66 -2.29 7.16
C TRP A 40 6.21 -1.92 6.92
N ALA A 41 5.75 -2.00 5.68
CA ALA A 41 4.36 -1.76 5.31
C ALA A 41 3.85 -2.84 4.37
N ILE A 42 2.54 -3.08 4.43
CA ILE A 42 1.80 -3.92 3.49
C ILE A 42 0.87 -2.99 2.72
N GLU A 43 0.98 -3.01 1.41
CA GLU A 43 0.11 -2.19 0.57
C GLU A 43 -1.07 -3.04 0.06
N THR A 44 -2.22 -2.38 -0.08
CA THR A 44 -3.44 -2.91 -0.67
C THR A 44 -4.25 -1.82 -1.35
N ASP A 45 -5.06 -2.22 -2.31
CA ASP A 45 -6.03 -1.40 -3.03
C ASP A 45 -7.43 -1.60 -2.45
N VAL A 46 -8.16 -0.52 -2.14
CA VAL A 46 -9.45 -0.58 -1.46
C VAL A 46 -10.58 -0.04 -2.33
N HIS A 47 -11.61 -0.89 -2.55
CA HIS A 47 -12.88 -0.53 -3.19
C HIS A 47 -14.04 -0.63 -2.19
N VAL A 48 -15.15 0.02 -2.55
CA VAL A 48 -16.44 -0.09 -1.86
C VAL A 48 -17.39 -0.92 -2.72
N THR A 49 -18.04 -1.92 -2.13
CA THR A 49 -19.07 -2.74 -2.79
C THR A 49 -20.41 -2.02 -2.85
N LEU A 50 -21.37 -2.56 -3.63
CA LEU A 50 -22.73 -2.03 -3.73
C LEU A 50 -23.44 -1.90 -2.37
N ASP A 51 -23.19 -2.85 -1.46
CA ASP A 51 -23.75 -2.88 -0.11
C ASP A 51 -22.83 -2.25 0.96
N GLY A 52 -21.83 -1.48 0.52
CA GLY A 52 -21.00 -0.65 1.38
C GLY A 52 -19.89 -1.39 2.13
N GLN A 53 -19.50 -2.60 1.74
CA GLN A 53 -18.35 -3.27 2.32
C GLN A 53 -17.05 -2.76 1.68
N LEU A 54 -15.99 -2.65 2.47
CA LEU A 54 -14.64 -2.36 1.97
C LEU A 54 -13.92 -3.67 1.66
N VAL A 55 -13.41 -3.79 0.42
CA VAL A 55 -12.75 -5.00 -0.09
C VAL A 55 -11.39 -4.68 -0.71
N CYS A 56 -10.49 -5.69 -0.73
CA CYS A 56 -9.15 -5.55 -1.27
C CYS A 56 -9.07 -6.12 -2.69
N CYS A 57 -8.89 -5.25 -3.69
CA CYS A 57 -8.70 -5.62 -5.09
C CYS A 57 -8.08 -4.45 -5.85
N HIS A 58 -7.17 -4.72 -6.81
CA HIS A 58 -6.55 -3.64 -7.58
C HIS A 58 -7.48 -3.05 -8.63
N ASP A 59 -8.12 -3.90 -9.44
CA ASP A 59 -8.94 -3.44 -10.54
C ASP A 59 -10.36 -3.14 -10.07
N GLU A 60 -11.02 -2.22 -10.75
CA GLU A 60 -12.45 -1.93 -10.54
C GLU A 60 -13.35 -3.10 -10.96
N ARG A 61 -12.83 -4.01 -11.79
CA ARG A 61 -13.50 -5.21 -12.30
C ARG A 61 -12.77 -6.47 -11.86
N VAL A 62 -13.54 -7.54 -11.65
CA VAL A 62 -13.03 -8.78 -11.04
C VAL A 62 -12.34 -9.72 -12.03
N GLU A 63 -12.58 -9.60 -13.34
CA GLU A 63 -12.22 -10.60 -14.38
C GLU A 63 -10.72 -10.90 -14.47
N ARG A 64 -9.85 -9.96 -14.09
CA ARG A 64 -8.40 -10.18 -14.21
C ARG A 64 -7.88 -11.20 -13.19
N THR A 65 -8.46 -11.22 -12.01
CA THR A 65 -7.92 -11.99 -10.88
C THR A 65 -8.90 -13.02 -10.29
N PHE A 66 -10.19 -12.92 -10.62
CA PHE A 66 -11.24 -13.82 -10.13
C PHE A 66 -11.97 -14.53 -11.27
N ASP A 67 -12.70 -15.59 -10.93
CA ASP A 67 -13.47 -16.44 -11.84
C ASP A 67 -14.90 -15.90 -12.11
N GLY A 68 -15.11 -14.59 -11.94
CA GLY A 68 -16.38 -13.90 -12.18
C GLY A 68 -16.24 -12.76 -13.18
N GLU A 69 -17.34 -12.04 -13.37
CA GLU A 69 -17.44 -10.84 -14.20
C GLU A 69 -18.23 -9.76 -13.47
N GLY A 70 -17.80 -8.50 -13.58
CA GLY A 70 -18.54 -7.34 -13.04
C GLY A 70 -17.65 -6.29 -12.40
N ARG A 71 -18.26 -5.14 -12.09
CA ARG A 71 -17.63 -4.04 -11.36
C ARG A 71 -17.87 -4.22 -9.88
N ILE A 72 -16.85 -4.04 -9.06
CA ILE A 72 -16.93 -4.21 -7.60
C ILE A 72 -18.00 -3.31 -6.99
N GLU A 73 -18.11 -2.08 -7.47
CA GLU A 73 -19.10 -1.11 -6.99
C GLU A 73 -20.57 -1.47 -7.34
N GLU A 74 -20.77 -2.39 -8.29
CA GLU A 74 -22.09 -2.86 -8.74
C GLU A 74 -22.46 -4.23 -8.13
N MET A 75 -21.57 -4.84 -7.34
CA MET A 75 -21.73 -6.16 -6.74
C MET A 75 -21.81 -6.06 -5.21
N THR A 76 -22.63 -6.89 -4.62
CA THR A 76 -22.68 -7.05 -3.16
C THR A 76 -21.51 -7.88 -2.64
N TRP A 77 -21.21 -7.75 -1.35
CA TRP A 77 -20.20 -8.61 -0.71
C TRP A 77 -20.56 -10.10 -0.83
N ALA A 78 -21.84 -10.44 -0.74
CA ALA A 78 -22.28 -11.83 -0.90
C ALA A 78 -21.90 -12.40 -2.27
N GLU A 79 -22.05 -11.63 -3.34
CA GLU A 79 -21.65 -12.03 -4.70
C GLU A 79 -20.13 -12.11 -4.83
N LEU A 80 -19.39 -11.08 -4.38
CA LEU A 80 -17.94 -11.03 -4.44
C LEU A 80 -17.26 -12.14 -3.63
N SER A 81 -17.78 -12.46 -2.44
CA SER A 81 -17.23 -13.50 -1.57
C SER A 81 -17.41 -14.92 -2.12
N ALA A 82 -18.33 -15.11 -3.06
CA ALA A 82 -18.51 -16.38 -3.76
C ALA A 82 -17.47 -16.63 -4.84
N LEU A 83 -16.81 -15.58 -5.34
CA LEU A 83 -15.77 -15.67 -6.38
C LEU A 83 -14.47 -16.23 -5.80
N ARG A 84 -13.68 -16.86 -6.67
CA ARG A 84 -12.36 -17.39 -6.33
C ARG A 84 -11.29 -16.81 -7.23
N MET A 85 -10.15 -16.46 -6.64
CA MET A 85 -8.97 -16.07 -7.39
C MET A 85 -8.58 -17.21 -8.34
N ASN A 86 -8.39 -16.88 -9.61
CA ASN A 86 -8.01 -17.80 -10.69
C ASN A 86 -6.65 -17.45 -11.29
N ARG A 87 -6.00 -16.37 -10.83
CA ARG A 87 -4.66 -15.93 -11.23
C ARG A 87 -3.81 -15.54 -10.03
N GLY A 88 -2.50 -15.72 -10.17
CA GLY A 88 -1.51 -15.36 -9.16
C GLY A 88 -0.56 -16.50 -8.84
N ASN A 89 0.50 -16.18 -8.11
CA ASN A 89 1.52 -17.13 -7.74
C ASN A 89 1.01 -18.16 -6.72
N ARG A 90 1.42 -19.42 -6.88
CA ARG A 90 1.13 -20.54 -5.97
C ARG A 90 -0.35 -20.78 -5.69
N LEU A 91 -1.22 -20.41 -6.60
CA LEU A 91 -2.67 -20.55 -6.47
C LEU A 91 -3.09 -21.99 -6.14
N SER A 92 -2.42 -22.99 -6.73
CA SER A 92 -2.69 -24.42 -6.48
C SER A 92 -2.34 -24.91 -5.08
N CYS A 93 -1.64 -24.10 -4.28
CA CYS A 93 -1.30 -24.41 -2.90
C CYS A 93 -2.32 -23.84 -1.91
N LEU A 94 -3.29 -23.07 -2.38
CA LEU A 94 -4.27 -22.36 -1.56
C LEU A 94 -5.61 -23.13 -1.52
N SER A 95 -6.24 -23.12 -0.36
CA SER A 95 -7.62 -23.58 -0.20
C SER A 95 -8.61 -22.63 -0.88
N ASP A 96 -9.84 -23.07 -1.06
CA ASP A 96 -10.91 -22.22 -1.62
C ASP A 96 -11.16 -20.98 -0.77
N GLU A 97 -11.07 -21.08 0.54
CA GLU A 97 -11.24 -19.95 1.46
C GLU A 97 -10.10 -18.93 1.30
N GLU A 98 -8.86 -19.38 1.13
CA GLU A 98 -7.70 -18.50 0.91
C GLU A 98 -7.71 -17.81 -0.45
N ARG A 99 -8.54 -18.28 -1.39
CA ARG A 99 -8.68 -17.70 -2.73
C ARG A 99 -9.84 -16.74 -2.87
N ARG A 100 -10.63 -16.49 -1.82
CA ARG A 100 -11.68 -15.48 -1.87
C ARG A 100 -11.12 -14.04 -1.81
N MET A 101 -11.91 -13.07 -2.23
CA MET A 101 -11.61 -11.66 -2.05
C MET A 101 -11.52 -11.33 -0.55
N PRO A 102 -10.46 -10.65 -0.07
CA PRO A 102 -10.42 -10.24 1.33
C PRO A 102 -11.32 -9.03 1.61
N LEU A 103 -11.93 -9.01 2.79
CA LEU A 103 -12.43 -7.78 3.38
C LEU A 103 -11.26 -6.90 3.84
N PHE A 104 -11.42 -5.60 3.75
CA PHE A 104 -10.43 -4.65 4.23
C PHE A 104 -10.16 -4.78 5.73
N SER A 105 -11.17 -5.14 6.52
CA SER A 105 -11.01 -5.41 7.96
C SER A 105 -10.08 -6.59 8.26
N GLU A 106 -10.05 -7.60 7.39
CA GLU A 106 -9.14 -8.75 7.53
C GLU A 106 -7.70 -8.35 7.22
N TYR A 107 -7.49 -7.54 6.18
CA TYR A 107 -6.18 -6.95 5.89
C TYR A 107 -5.66 -6.10 7.07
N LEU A 108 -6.49 -5.23 7.64
CA LEU A 108 -6.10 -4.43 8.82
C LEU A 108 -5.74 -5.31 10.02
N ALA A 109 -6.47 -6.42 10.23
CA ALA A 109 -6.15 -7.38 11.28
C ALA A 109 -4.79 -8.04 11.06
N VAL A 110 -4.42 -8.36 9.81
CA VAL A 110 -3.07 -8.87 9.47
C VAL A 110 -2.01 -7.82 9.76
N CYS A 111 -2.17 -6.59 9.27
CA CYS A 111 -1.21 -5.51 9.51
C CYS A 111 -0.98 -5.29 11.01
N ARG A 112 -2.05 -5.25 11.80
CA ARG A 112 -1.99 -5.08 13.25
C ARG A 112 -1.27 -6.25 13.93
N ARG A 113 -1.57 -7.49 13.55
CA ARG A 113 -0.93 -8.71 14.10
C ARG A 113 0.58 -8.69 13.94
N TRP A 114 1.05 -8.29 12.77
CA TRP A 114 2.47 -8.28 12.44
C TRP A 114 3.19 -6.97 12.75
N GLY A 115 2.46 -5.93 13.14
CA GLY A 115 3.02 -4.59 13.38
C GLY A 115 3.48 -3.88 12.11
N SER A 116 3.01 -4.31 10.93
CA SER A 116 3.26 -3.64 9.66
C SER A 116 2.37 -2.39 9.52
N VAL A 117 2.86 -1.37 8.83
CA VAL A 117 2.08 -0.17 8.52
C VAL A 117 1.07 -0.51 7.41
N PRO A 118 -0.24 -0.30 7.60
CA PRO A 118 -1.19 -0.34 6.50
C PRO A 118 -0.89 0.78 5.49
N PHE A 119 -0.62 0.42 4.24
CA PHE A 119 -0.41 1.34 3.13
C PHE A 119 -1.58 1.17 2.15
N ILE A 120 -2.52 2.11 2.15
CA ILE A 120 -3.88 1.91 1.62
C ILE A 120 -4.05 2.78 0.38
N GLU A 121 -4.12 2.16 -0.82
CA GLU A 121 -4.46 2.87 -2.05
C GLU A 121 -5.98 2.98 -2.19
N LEU A 122 -6.47 4.22 -2.22
CA LEU A 122 -7.89 4.49 -2.45
C LEU A 122 -8.23 4.31 -3.93
N LYS A 123 -9.16 3.40 -4.20
CA LYS A 123 -9.85 3.27 -5.50
C LYS A 123 -11.23 3.94 -5.48
N THR A 124 -11.60 4.54 -4.35
CA THR A 124 -12.84 5.27 -4.09
C THR A 124 -12.51 6.63 -3.47
N PRO A 125 -13.30 7.68 -3.70
CA PRO A 125 -13.10 8.98 -3.03
C PRO A 125 -13.53 8.98 -1.55
N ASP A 126 -14.13 7.90 -1.03
CA ASP A 126 -14.69 7.83 0.33
C ASP A 126 -13.62 7.54 1.41
N ALA A 127 -12.72 8.50 1.60
CA ALA A 127 -11.68 8.44 2.62
C ALA A 127 -12.23 8.36 4.04
N GLU A 128 -13.41 8.96 4.31
CA GLU A 128 -14.02 8.92 5.64
C GLU A 128 -14.43 7.49 6.03
N HIS A 129 -15.01 6.75 5.10
CA HIS A 129 -15.38 5.35 5.32
C HIS A 129 -14.14 4.49 5.59
N VAL A 130 -13.08 4.64 4.79
CA VAL A 130 -11.82 3.90 4.97
C VAL A 130 -11.16 4.24 6.32
N LEU A 131 -11.06 5.51 6.69
CA LEU A 131 -10.46 5.91 7.98
C LEU A 131 -11.33 5.50 9.18
N ARG A 132 -12.66 5.45 9.04
CA ARG A 132 -13.52 4.89 10.07
C ARG A 132 -13.22 3.40 10.31
N ALA A 133 -13.10 2.60 9.25
CA ALA A 133 -12.73 1.19 9.37
C ALA A 133 -11.33 1.00 9.99
N VAL A 134 -10.36 1.87 9.70
CA VAL A 134 -9.04 1.88 10.33
C VAL A 134 -9.17 2.07 11.85
N ARG A 135 -9.97 3.06 12.29
CA ARG A 135 -10.19 3.35 13.72
C ARG A 135 -10.95 2.22 14.43
N GLU A 136 -11.95 1.63 13.77
CA GLU A 136 -12.69 0.46 14.27
C GLU A 136 -11.80 -0.77 14.43
N ALA A 137 -10.77 -0.93 13.59
CA ALA A 137 -9.75 -1.95 13.74
C ALA A 137 -8.76 -1.68 14.90
N GLY A 138 -8.91 -0.55 15.61
CA GLY A 138 -8.07 -0.16 16.75
C GLY A 138 -6.71 0.43 16.34
N LEU A 139 -6.63 0.99 15.14
CA LEU A 139 -5.49 1.77 14.64
C LEU A 139 -5.82 3.26 14.70
N THR A 140 -4.78 4.09 14.80
CA THR A 140 -4.90 5.55 14.71
C THR A 140 -4.56 6.02 13.29
N ASP A 141 -5.03 7.21 12.94
CA ASP A 141 -4.73 7.84 11.65
C ASP A 141 -3.21 8.01 11.41
N GLN A 142 -2.43 8.16 12.48
CA GLN A 142 -0.96 8.29 12.42
C GLN A 142 -0.23 6.97 12.15
N GLU A 143 -0.91 5.83 12.27
CA GLU A 143 -0.32 4.51 12.09
C GLU A 143 -0.49 3.96 10.66
N VAL A 144 -1.19 4.69 9.80
CA VAL A 144 -1.50 4.27 8.43
C VAL A 144 -1.03 5.28 7.38
N VAL A 145 -0.92 4.84 6.15
CA VAL A 145 -0.70 5.67 4.97
C VAL A 145 -1.92 5.56 4.07
N ILE A 146 -2.48 6.68 3.65
CA ILE A 146 -3.46 6.75 2.58
C ILE A 146 -2.77 7.18 1.30
N SER A 147 -2.90 6.40 0.24
CA SER A 147 -2.36 6.72 -1.07
C SER A 147 -3.43 6.75 -2.14
N ALA A 148 -3.17 7.47 -3.23
CA ALA A 148 -4.04 7.49 -4.39
C ALA A 148 -3.30 7.99 -5.63
N ILE A 149 -3.79 7.62 -6.83
CA ILE A 149 -3.36 8.23 -8.08
C ILE A 149 -4.05 9.59 -8.27
N PRO A 150 -5.38 9.76 -8.07
CA PRO A 150 -5.98 11.09 -8.10
C PRO A 150 -5.59 11.91 -6.87
N LEU A 151 -4.88 13.04 -7.07
CA LEU A 151 -4.53 13.96 -5.96
C LEU A 151 -5.76 14.41 -5.18
N ASP A 152 -6.88 14.60 -5.87
CA ASP A 152 -8.11 15.08 -5.24
C ASP A 152 -8.64 14.14 -4.14
N PHE A 153 -8.42 12.81 -4.25
CA PHE A 153 -8.75 11.87 -3.19
C PHE A 153 -7.91 12.12 -1.91
N LEU A 154 -6.65 12.50 -2.08
CA LEU A 154 -5.76 12.83 -0.96
C LEU A 154 -6.11 14.18 -0.34
N LEU A 155 -6.52 15.16 -1.14
CA LEU A 155 -6.98 16.45 -0.64
C LEU A 155 -8.30 16.29 0.15
N GLU A 156 -9.24 15.45 -0.31
CA GLU A 156 -10.43 15.09 0.48
C GLU A 156 -10.04 14.33 1.75
N THR A 157 -9.09 13.38 1.68
CA THR A 157 -8.57 12.68 2.86
C THR A 157 -8.04 13.68 3.91
N ARG A 158 -7.33 14.73 3.49
CA ARG A 158 -6.79 15.76 4.37
C ARG A 158 -7.88 16.58 5.09
N LYS A 159 -9.08 16.70 4.51
CA LYS A 159 -10.23 17.33 5.18
C LYS A 159 -10.78 16.45 6.31
N VAL A 160 -10.69 15.13 6.15
CA VAL A 160 -11.14 14.13 7.15
C VAL A 160 -10.13 13.95 8.27
N SER A 161 -8.84 13.94 7.93
CA SER A 161 -7.75 13.74 8.90
C SER A 161 -6.52 14.60 8.58
N LYS A 162 -6.05 15.34 9.59
CA LYS A 162 -4.79 16.09 9.52
C LYS A 162 -3.58 15.25 9.92
N ASP A 163 -3.81 14.13 10.58
CA ASP A 163 -2.77 13.30 11.20
C ASP A 163 -2.29 12.18 10.26
N VAL A 164 -3.16 11.69 9.37
CA VAL A 164 -2.81 10.62 8.44
C VAL A 164 -1.70 11.06 7.49
N PHE A 165 -0.74 10.17 7.22
CA PHE A 165 0.24 10.41 6.15
C PHE A 165 -0.41 10.13 4.80
N ILE A 166 -0.37 11.10 3.86
CA ILE A 166 -0.89 10.92 2.51
C ILE A 166 0.25 10.71 1.51
N HIS A 167 0.04 9.84 0.52
CA HIS A 167 1.03 9.51 -0.49
C HIS A 167 0.46 9.60 -1.90
N TRP A 168 0.98 10.53 -2.71
CA TRP A 168 0.52 10.71 -4.08
C TRP A 168 1.28 9.81 -5.05
N ILE A 169 0.57 8.87 -5.68
CA ILE A 169 1.13 7.94 -6.65
C ILE A 169 1.23 8.62 -8.02
N PHE A 170 2.41 8.57 -8.66
CA PHE A 170 2.70 9.17 -9.95
C PHE A 170 2.43 10.68 -10.01
N ALA A 171 2.98 11.39 -9.03
CA ALA A 171 2.78 12.81 -8.87
C ALA A 171 3.14 13.62 -10.13
N ASP A 172 2.28 14.59 -10.43
CA ASP A 172 2.50 15.60 -11.46
C ASP A 172 3.17 16.83 -10.84
N GLU A 173 4.28 17.26 -11.39
CA GLU A 173 5.04 18.42 -10.89
C GLU A 173 4.22 19.72 -10.85
N MET A 174 3.22 19.88 -11.73
CA MET A 174 2.38 21.08 -11.79
C MET A 174 1.52 21.28 -10.55
N ARG A 175 1.16 20.19 -9.84
CA ARG A 175 0.29 20.23 -8.66
C ARG A 175 1.02 19.95 -7.35
N LEU A 176 2.36 19.87 -7.34
CA LEU A 176 3.14 19.60 -6.11
C LEU A 176 2.87 20.63 -5.00
N GLY A 177 2.60 21.89 -5.36
CA GLY A 177 2.24 22.92 -4.39
C GLY A 177 1.04 22.58 -3.53
N GLU A 178 0.01 21.97 -4.11
CA GLU A 178 -1.19 21.53 -3.39
C GLU A 178 -0.87 20.42 -2.37
N LEU A 179 0.02 19.48 -2.74
CA LEU A 179 0.47 18.43 -1.84
C LEU A 179 1.31 18.99 -0.67
N VAL A 180 2.17 19.99 -0.96
CA VAL A 180 2.96 20.68 0.08
C VAL A 180 2.05 21.40 1.06
N GLU A 181 1.03 22.12 0.59
CA GLU A 181 0.05 22.80 1.43
C GLU A 181 -0.76 21.82 2.28
N ALA A 182 -1.09 20.67 1.73
CA ALA A 182 -1.77 19.60 2.46
C ALA A 182 -0.93 19.08 3.65
N GLY A 183 0.40 19.10 3.54
CA GLY A 183 1.33 18.69 4.62
C GLY A 183 1.28 17.22 4.99
N ASN A 184 2.23 16.77 5.80
CA ASN A 184 2.39 15.37 6.22
C ASN A 184 2.24 14.39 5.03
N ALA A 185 3.06 14.59 3.99
CA ALA A 185 2.85 13.96 2.72
C ALA A 185 4.14 13.38 2.10
N GLY A 186 3.93 12.48 1.16
CA GLY A 186 4.96 11.95 0.27
C GLY A 186 4.41 11.70 -1.12
N LEU A 187 5.28 11.29 -2.01
CA LEU A 187 4.92 11.01 -3.40
C LEU A 187 5.79 9.92 -4.02
N SER A 188 5.30 9.34 -5.09
CA SER A 188 6.11 8.58 -6.03
C SER A 188 6.16 9.28 -7.38
N LEU A 189 7.35 9.28 -7.99
CA LEU A 189 7.53 9.69 -9.38
C LEU A 189 7.39 8.48 -10.30
N ASN A 190 6.86 8.69 -11.50
CA ASN A 190 6.79 7.65 -12.53
C ASN A 190 8.14 7.47 -13.23
N ILE A 191 9.16 7.10 -12.45
CA ILE A 191 10.52 6.82 -12.93
C ILE A 191 10.72 5.30 -12.84
N PRO A 192 10.71 4.57 -13.98
CA PRO A 192 10.81 3.11 -13.99
C PRO A 192 12.15 2.58 -13.52
N ASP A 193 13.25 3.26 -13.86
CA ASP A 193 14.60 2.90 -13.46
C ASP A 193 15.13 3.91 -12.42
N PRO A 194 15.50 3.49 -11.21
CA PRO A 194 16.07 4.39 -10.18
C PRO A 194 17.35 5.12 -10.63
N TYR A 195 18.04 4.60 -11.63
CA TYR A 195 19.23 5.26 -12.19
C TYR A 195 18.89 6.51 -13.02
N ASP A 196 17.65 6.63 -13.50
CA ASP A 196 17.15 7.83 -14.18
C ASP A 196 16.77 8.95 -13.18
N CYS A 197 16.73 8.66 -11.89
CA CYS A 197 16.47 9.65 -10.85
C CYS A 197 17.77 10.32 -10.40
N SER A 198 17.85 11.65 -10.56
CA SER A 198 18.98 12.44 -10.09
C SER A 198 18.93 12.70 -8.58
N ARG A 199 20.09 12.90 -7.95
CA ARG A 199 20.17 13.34 -6.56
C ARG A 199 19.52 14.73 -6.37
N GLU A 200 19.68 15.62 -7.34
CA GLU A 200 19.07 16.95 -7.33
C GLU A 200 17.52 16.87 -7.25
N THR A 201 16.90 15.94 -8.00
CA THR A 201 15.45 15.69 -7.90
C THR A 201 15.05 15.28 -6.50
N VAL A 202 15.82 14.39 -5.87
CA VAL A 202 15.53 13.92 -4.50
C VAL A 202 15.67 15.07 -3.50
N GLU A 203 16.74 15.85 -3.59
CA GLU A 203 17.01 16.99 -2.70
C GLU A 203 15.89 18.04 -2.83
N ARG A 204 15.50 18.40 -4.06
CA ARG A 204 14.40 19.34 -4.31
C ARG A 204 13.08 18.89 -3.65
N ILE A 205 12.73 17.62 -3.77
CA ILE A 205 11.49 17.09 -3.15
C ILE A 205 11.61 17.11 -1.62
N HIS A 206 12.76 16.78 -1.06
CA HIS A 206 13.00 16.83 0.38
C HIS A 206 12.97 18.27 0.93
N GLU A 207 13.51 19.24 0.19
CA GLU A 207 13.46 20.67 0.54
C GLU A 207 12.02 21.20 0.59
N MET A 208 11.11 20.61 -0.22
CA MET A 208 9.67 20.89 -0.15
C MET A 208 8.99 20.25 1.07
N GLY A 209 9.72 19.52 1.91
CA GLY A 209 9.17 18.81 3.08
C GLY A 209 8.45 17.52 2.75
N LEU A 210 8.57 17.03 1.52
CA LEU A 210 7.90 15.81 1.05
C LEU A 210 8.82 14.59 1.15
N ARG A 211 8.24 13.41 1.35
CA ARG A 211 8.97 12.14 1.28
C ARG A 211 8.82 11.53 -0.11
N LEU A 212 9.93 11.08 -0.67
CA LEU A 212 9.97 10.50 -2.01
C LEU A 212 10.14 8.99 -1.98
N CYS A 213 9.42 8.29 -2.84
CA CYS A 213 9.79 6.96 -3.33
C CYS A 213 9.78 6.93 -4.88
N LEU A 214 10.23 5.83 -5.43
CA LEU A 214 10.14 5.53 -6.87
C LEU A 214 9.26 4.30 -7.07
N ARG A 215 9.07 3.88 -8.32
CA ARG A 215 8.41 2.61 -8.63
C ARG A 215 9.15 1.42 -8.02
N ALA A 216 8.53 0.25 -8.08
CA ALA A 216 8.98 -0.96 -7.39
C ALA A 216 10.49 -1.25 -7.54
N GLY A 217 11.15 -1.40 -6.40
CA GLY A 217 12.53 -1.84 -6.30
C GLY A 217 12.59 -3.36 -6.19
N ASP A 218 12.55 -4.07 -7.33
CA ASP A 218 12.46 -5.54 -7.38
C ASP A 218 13.81 -6.21 -7.63
N THR A 219 14.89 -5.45 -7.70
CA THR A 219 16.27 -5.97 -7.82
C THR A 219 17.17 -5.42 -6.74
N VAL A 220 18.21 -6.17 -6.40
CA VAL A 220 19.23 -5.73 -5.42
C VAL A 220 19.86 -4.40 -5.86
N GLN A 221 20.12 -4.25 -7.16
CA GLN A 221 20.71 -3.04 -7.74
C GLN A 221 19.77 -1.84 -7.61
N SER A 222 18.50 -2.00 -7.96
CA SER A 222 17.50 -0.93 -7.81
C SER A 222 17.36 -0.48 -6.35
N VAL A 223 17.30 -1.43 -5.41
CA VAL A 223 17.23 -1.13 -3.98
C VAL A 223 18.50 -0.43 -3.49
N ALA A 224 19.68 -0.90 -3.91
CA ALA A 224 20.95 -0.25 -3.55
C ALA A 224 20.96 1.21 -4.04
N ARG A 225 20.54 1.45 -5.27
CA ARG A 225 20.44 2.81 -5.84
C ARG A 225 19.45 3.68 -5.06
N MET A 226 18.28 3.17 -4.73
CA MET A 226 17.28 3.90 -3.95
C MET A 226 17.82 4.27 -2.54
N ARG A 227 18.59 3.38 -1.91
CA ARG A 227 19.28 3.65 -0.63
C ARG A 227 20.34 4.74 -0.77
N GLU A 228 21.16 4.70 -1.84
CA GLU A 228 22.15 5.74 -2.14
C GLU A 228 21.52 7.12 -2.35
N LEU A 229 20.32 7.15 -2.92
CA LEU A 229 19.53 8.35 -3.09
C LEU A 229 18.87 8.83 -1.78
N GLY A 230 18.87 8.03 -0.72
CA GLY A 230 18.25 8.38 0.56
C GLY A 230 16.72 8.36 0.53
N LEU A 231 16.12 7.51 -0.31
CA LEU A 231 14.66 7.41 -0.39
C LEU A 231 14.06 6.90 0.91
N ALA A 232 12.91 7.46 1.30
CA ALA A 232 12.30 7.22 2.60
C ALA A 232 11.73 5.78 2.73
N TYR A 233 11.22 5.20 1.64
CA TYR A 233 10.61 3.87 1.58
C TYR A 233 10.66 3.32 0.15
N VAL A 234 10.53 1.98 0.02
CA VAL A 234 10.75 1.28 -1.25
C VAL A 234 9.61 0.29 -1.50
N PRO A 235 8.71 0.56 -2.47
CA PRO A 235 7.74 -0.43 -2.92
C PRO A 235 8.45 -1.60 -3.60
N SER A 236 8.02 -2.83 -3.29
CA SER A 236 8.58 -4.02 -3.92
C SER A 236 7.58 -5.16 -3.99
N ASN A 237 7.69 -5.96 -5.06
CA ASN A 237 6.92 -7.18 -5.25
C ASN A 237 7.59 -8.41 -4.60
N CYS A 238 8.89 -8.35 -4.32
CA CYS A 238 9.68 -9.54 -3.96
C CYS A 238 10.79 -9.30 -2.91
N MET A 239 11.19 -8.06 -2.66
CA MET A 239 12.31 -7.78 -1.75
C MET A 239 11.85 -7.73 -0.31
N HIS A 240 12.68 -8.23 0.59
CA HIS A 240 12.46 -8.18 2.03
C HIS A 240 13.78 -8.00 2.78
N MET A 241 13.69 -7.61 4.06
CA MET A 241 14.85 -7.53 4.94
C MET A 241 15.49 -8.89 5.13
N PRO A 242 16.83 -9.00 5.10
CA PRO A 242 17.54 -10.21 5.53
C PRO A 242 17.12 -10.65 6.94
N LEU A 243 17.03 -11.95 7.17
CA LEU A 243 16.63 -12.50 8.47
C LEU A 243 17.55 -12.06 9.63
N ARG A 244 18.84 -11.80 9.35
CA ARG A 244 19.82 -11.30 10.34
C ARG A 244 19.47 -9.90 10.86
N GLU A 245 19.03 -9.01 9.96
CA GLU A 245 18.68 -7.63 10.34
C GLU A 245 17.38 -7.57 11.16
N ARG A 246 16.49 -8.59 11.04
CA ARG A 246 15.27 -8.67 11.83
C ARG A 246 15.51 -9.03 13.30
N SER A 247 16.57 -9.77 13.62
CA SER A 247 16.91 -10.12 15.00
C SER A 247 17.51 -8.97 15.80
N GLU A 248 18.04 -7.95 15.12
CA GLU A 248 18.65 -6.77 15.76
C GLU A 248 17.62 -5.65 16.02
N VAL A 249 16.40 -5.79 15.48
CA VAL A 249 15.35 -4.76 15.48
C VAL A 249 14.25 -5.05 16.52
N ARG A 250 14.35 -6.15 17.28
CA ARG A 250 13.36 -6.55 18.32
C ARG A 250 13.76 -6.08 19.70
#